data_9f0350d266ed33da9131972679a8ee92
#
_entry.id   9f0350d266ed33da9131972679a8ee92
#
_cell.length_a   1.000
_cell.length_b   1.000
_cell.length_c   1.000
_cell.angle_alpha   90.00
_cell.angle_beta   90.00
_cell.angle_gamma   90.00
#
_symmetry.space_group_name_H-M   'P 1'
#
loop_
_entity.id
_entity.type
_entity.pdbx_description
1 polymer ?
#
loop_
_entity_poly.entity_id
_entity_poly.type
_entity_poly.pdbx_seq_one_letter_code
_entity_poly.pdbx_strand_id
1 'polypeptide(L)'
;MPSEKSIFDFRFSLHGQLLQPQDPDYHVARKVYNGMFDKYPAFIARCADVEDVIASVNFAREHNLLLAIKGGGHNAAGLGVCDDGFVIDLSLLKEISIDPSGKTALVQAGCTLGEIDRATHEFGLALPGGIISTTGVSGLTLGGGLGYITRQFGLSIDNLLEAQLVLADGSLVKASASQNPDLFWAIRGGGGNFGVVTSFLFNLHPVHTVYGGPILWDISDSKEVLYWYRDYIKTAPADLNGFFAFLTVPPGAPFPEHLHLKKMCGIVWCYTGPLEKADEVFKPIRNFKTPALDFAGPIPFPALQSMFDGLYPPGLQWYWKADFVNELSNEAVDLHIQHGMKLPTMHSSMHLYPINGAASLVAKDSTAWNYRDATWAEVIVGVDPDPANRDIITKWAKDYWNALHPYSAGGAYINFMMDEGETGIKTSYADNYDKLVRVKTKYDPDNLFRVNQNIKPALKNVLA
;
A
#
# COMPACT_ATOMS: atom_id res chain seq x y z
N MET A 1 16.71 -27.19 -10.13
CA MET A 1 16.39 -26.40 -11.35
C MET A 1 15.65 -27.30 -12.33
N PRO A 2 14.65 -26.77 -13.06
CA PRO A 2 13.95 -27.50 -14.13
C PRO A 2 14.92 -27.94 -15.23
N SER A 3 14.56 -29.02 -15.98
CA SER A 3 15.32 -29.43 -17.15
C SER A 3 15.13 -28.41 -18.31
N GLU A 4 16.08 -28.34 -19.25
CA GLU A 4 15.95 -27.51 -20.45
C GLU A 4 14.66 -27.78 -21.21
N LYS A 5 14.29 -29.07 -21.32
CA LYS A 5 13.05 -29.50 -21.98
C LYS A 5 11.83 -28.93 -21.22
N SER A 6 11.79 -29.03 -19.91
CA SER A 6 10.68 -28.50 -19.07
C SER A 6 10.55 -26.98 -19.22
N ILE A 7 11.68 -26.24 -19.26
CA ILE A 7 11.69 -24.81 -19.49
C ILE A 7 11.17 -24.47 -20.88
N PHE A 8 11.61 -25.22 -21.88
CA PHE A 8 11.16 -25.04 -23.25
C PHE A 8 9.64 -25.28 -23.39
N ASP A 9 9.15 -26.43 -22.88
CA ASP A 9 7.73 -26.78 -22.94
C ASP A 9 6.88 -25.71 -22.21
N PHE A 10 7.32 -25.25 -21.03
CA PHE A 10 6.65 -24.19 -20.27
C PHE A 10 6.65 -22.85 -21.04
N ARG A 11 7.78 -22.44 -21.64
CA ARG A 11 7.87 -21.21 -22.44
C ARG A 11 6.84 -21.20 -23.58
N PHE A 12 6.63 -22.34 -24.24
CA PHE A 12 5.68 -22.47 -25.36
C PHE A 12 4.21 -22.60 -24.89
N SER A 13 3.96 -22.92 -23.64
CA SER A 13 2.59 -22.98 -23.09
C SER A 13 2.06 -21.62 -22.68
N LEU A 14 2.90 -20.59 -22.54
CA LEU A 14 2.48 -19.25 -22.16
C LEU A 14 2.00 -18.43 -23.36
N HIS A 15 0.93 -17.70 -23.20
CA HIS A 15 0.48 -16.63 -24.10
C HIS A 15 1.33 -15.35 -23.92
N GLY A 16 1.83 -15.13 -22.70
CA GLY A 16 2.75 -14.06 -22.36
C GLY A 16 4.21 -14.43 -22.62
N GLN A 17 5.11 -14.09 -21.70
CA GLN A 17 6.56 -14.24 -21.91
C GLN A 17 7.22 -14.90 -20.71
N LEU A 18 8.13 -15.85 -20.97
CA LEU A 18 9.10 -16.32 -19.97
C LEU A 18 10.45 -15.63 -20.24
N LEU A 19 10.90 -14.85 -19.27
CA LEU A 19 12.20 -14.15 -19.31
C LEU A 19 13.22 -14.87 -18.42
N GLN A 20 14.45 -14.98 -18.94
CA GLN A 20 15.64 -15.50 -18.25
C GLN A 20 16.75 -14.44 -18.28
N PRO A 21 17.84 -14.57 -17.49
CA PRO A 21 18.89 -13.56 -17.37
C PRO A 21 19.50 -13.06 -18.69
N GLN A 22 19.49 -13.88 -19.73
CA GLN A 22 20.04 -13.53 -21.07
C GLN A 22 19.04 -12.79 -21.96
N ASP A 23 17.76 -12.71 -21.59
CA ASP A 23 16.74 -12.06 -22.42
C ASP A 23 16.81 -10.52 -22.30
N PRO A 24 16.60 -9.75 -23.37
CA PRO A 24 16.79 -8.30 -23.39
C PRO A 24 15.97 -7.54 -22.32
N ASP A 25 14.72 -7.97 -22.10
CA ASP A 25 13.79 -7.30 -21.18
C ASP A 25 13.96 -7.73 -19.71
N TYR A 26 14.82 -8.72 -19.44
CA TYR A 26 15.00 -9.29 -18.10
C TYR A 26 15.38 -8.25 -17.05
N HIS A 27 16.36 -7.38 -17.35
CA HIS A 27 16.84 -6.39 -16.39
C HIS A 27 15.80 -5.31 -16.06
N VAL A 28 14.85 -5.05 -16.94
CA VAL A 28 13.72 -4.16 -16.68
C VAL A 28 12.65 -4.89 -15.85
N ALA A 29 12.31 -6.13 -16.28
CA ALA A 29 11.26 -6.92 -15.65
C ALA A 29 11.55 -7.30 -14.19
N ARG A 30 12.81 -7.56 -13.82
CA ARG A 30 13.19 -7.93 -12.45
C ARG A 30 13.19 -6.77 -11.45
N LYS A 31 13.11 -5.53 -11.91
CA LYS A 31 13.15 -4.37 -11.02
C LYS A 31 11.86 -4.21 -10.23
N VAL A 32 12.02 -3.76 -8.99
CA VAL A 32 10.94 -3.34 -8.08
C VAL A 32 11.09 -1.85 -7.77
N TYR A 33 10.06 -1.25 -7.16
CA TYR A 33 10.02 0.18 -6.88
C TYR A 33 11.14 0.65 -5.94
N ASN A 34 11.41 -0.13 -4.87
CA ASN A 34 12.47 0.15 -3.92
C ASN A 34 13.83 -0.25 -4.49
N GLY A 35 14.66 0.73 -4.82
CA GLY A 35 16.01 0.54 -5.37
C GLY A 35 17.02 -0.11 -4.41
N MET A 36 16.67 -0.30 -3.12
CA MET A 36 17.50 -1.07 -2.20
C MET A 36 17.58 -2.55 -2.55
N PHE A 37 16.61 -3.07 -3.35
CA PHE A 37 16.49 -4.49 -3.68
C PHE A 37 16.85 -4.73 -5.15
N ASP A 38 18.00 -5.32 -5.38
CA ASP A 38 18.52 -5.67 -6.71
C ASP A 38 18.71 -7.19 -6.81
N LYS A 39 17.59 -7.93 -6.92
CA LYS A 39 17.55 -9.39 -6.93
C LYS A 39 17.52 -9.95 -8.36
N TYR A 40 17.97 -11.20 -8.51
CA TYR A 40 18.17 -11.88 -9.79
C TYR A 40 17.38 -13.20 -9.84
N PRO A 41 16.08 -13.18 -10.21
CA PRO A 41 15.30 -14.40 -10.37
C PRO A 41 15.84 -15.27 -11.52
N ALA A 42 15.75 -16.59 -11.40
CA ALA A 42 16.08 -17.48 -12.50
C ALA A 42 15.09 -17.37 -13.67
N PHE A 43 13.82 -17.06 -13.34
CA PHE A 43 12.74 -16.94 -14.32
C PHE A 43 11.77 -15.83 -13.93
N ILE A 44 11.22 -15.14 -14.94
CA ILE A 44 10.11 -14.21 -14.80
C ILE A 44 9.05 -14.57 -15.84
N ALA A 45 7.87 -15.04 -15.40
CA ALA A 45 6.72 -15.23 -16.29
C ALA A 45 5.88 -13.96 -16.29
N ARG A 46 5.86 -13.21 -17.39
CA ARG A 46 4.96 -12.08 -17.61
C ARG A 46 3.64 -12.63 -18.15
N CYS A 47 2.68 -12.81 -17.27
CA CYS A 47 1.41 -13.45 -17.57
C CYS A 47 0.48 -12.53 -18.35
N ALA A 48 0.01 -12.97 -19.51
CA ALA A 48 -0.94 -12.23 -20.35
C ALA A 48 -2.40 -12.48 -19.93
N ASP A 49 -2.69 -13.63 -19.33
CA ASP A 49 -4.02 -14.07 -18.90
C ASP A 49 -3.97 -14.97 -17.66
N VAL A 50 -5.14 -15.50 -17.30
CA VAL A 50 -5.30 -16.39 -16.12
C VAL A 50 -4.67 -17.77 -16.35
N GLU A 51 -4.70 -18.26 -17.56
CA GLU A 51 -4.10 -19.54 -17.98
C GLU A 51 -2.59 -19.53 -17.76
N ASP A 52 -1.93 -18.42 -18.07
CA ASP A 52 -0.50 -18.22 -17.79
C ASP A 52 -0.20 -18.23 -16.29
N VAL A 53 -1.07 -17.63 -15.48
CA VAL A 53 -0.92 -17.65 -14.01
C VAL A 53 -1.06 -19.08 -13.47
N ILE A 54 -2.04 -19.85 -13.96
CA ILE A 54 -2.23 -21.27 -13.60
C ILE A 54 -1.00 -22.10 -13.99
N ALA A 55 -0.54 -21.96 -15.22
CA ALA A 55 0.65 -22.66 -15.71
C ALA A 55 1.90 -22.31 -14.88
N SER A 56 2.05 -21.01 -14.51
CA SER A 56 3.18 -20.52 -13.73
C SER A 56 3.17 -21.04 -12.29
N VAL A 57 2.01 -21.08 -11.63
CA VAL A 57 1.87 -21.65 -10.27
C VAL A 57 2.21 -23.14 -10.28
N ASN A 58 1.67 -23.89 -11.25
CA ASN A 58 1.97 -25.33 -11.41
C ASN A 58 3.45 -25.56 -11.64
N PHE A 59 4.07 -24.81 -12.57
CA PHE A 59 5.50 -24.91 -12.86
C PHE A 59 6.37 -24.66 -11.63
N ALA A 60 6.07 -23.60 -10.87
CA ALA A 60 6.80 -23.29 -9.64
C ALA A 60 6.68 -24.41 -8.59
N ARG A 61 5.46 -24.94 -8.40
CA ARG A 61 5.17 -26.03 -7.46
C ARG A 61 5.88 -27.31 -7.85
N GLU A 62 5.76 -27.75 -9.10
CA GLU A 62 6.33 -29.02 -9.62
C GLU A 62 7.85 -29.02 -9.53
N HIS A 63 8.48 -27.87 -9.71
CA HIS A 63 9.94 -27.74 -9.65
C HIS A 63 10.45 -27.20 -8.30
N ASN A 64 9.56 -27.05 -7.29
CA ASN A 64 9.90 -26.56 -5.95
C ASN A 64 10.69 -25.23 -6.00
N LEU A 65 10.28 -24.30 -6.84
CA LEU A 65 10.95 -23.01 -7.00
C LEU A 65 10.52 -22.03 -5.88
N LEU A 66 11.44 -21.17 -5.47
CA LEU A 66 11.09 -20.02 -4.64
C LEU A 66 10.22 -19.06 -5.49
N LEU A 67 8.99 -18.80 -5.05
CA LEU A 67 8.00 -18.06 -5.84
C LEU A 67 7.72 -16.68 -5.27
N ALA A 68 7.95 -15.65 -6.06
CA ALA A 68 7.51 -14.28 -5.78
C ALA A 68 6.41 -13.85 -6.76
N ILE A 69 5.48 -13.02 -6.29
CA ILE A 69 4.38 -12.47 -7.10
C ILE A 69 4.57 -10.96 -7.21
N LYS A 70 4.58 -10.47 -8.45
CA LYS A 70 4.74 -9.04 -8.74
C LYS A 70 3.49 -8.48 -9.42
N GLY A 71 2.75 -7.60 -8.71
CA GLY A 71 1.80 -6.67 -9.31
C GLY A 71 2.52 -5.37 -9.71
N GLY A 72 2.30 -4.26 -8.98
CA GLY A 72 3.00 -2.99 -9.22
C GLY A 72 4.44 -2.91 -8.71
N GLY A 73 4.92 -3.90 -7.95
CA GLY A 73 6.29 -3.94 -7.42
C GLY A 73 6.61 -2.94 -6.29
N HIS A 74 5.61 -2.33 -5.66
CA HIS A 74 5.74 -1.28 -4.64
C HIS A 74 6.05 -1.77 -3.22
N ASN A 75 6.12 -3.08 -2.98
CA ASN A 75 6.38 -3.61 -1.64
C ASN A 75 7.67 -3.05 -1.05
N ALA A 76 7.60 -2.47 0.15
CA ALA A 76 8.70 -1.78 0.81
C ALA A 76 9.92 -2.70 1.03
N ALA A 77 9.71 -3.98 1.36
CA ALA A 77 10.75 -4.99 1.57
C ALA A 77 11.20 -5.71 0.28
N GLY A 78 10.76 -5.25 -0.91
CA GLY A 78 11.15 -5.85 -2.18
C GLY A 78 10.68 -7.29 -2.38
N LEU A 79 9.53 -7.67 -1.80
CA LEU A 79 9.01 -9.04 -1.83
C LEU A 79 8.31 -9.39 -3.17
N GLY A 80 8.21 -8.45 -4.12
CA GLY A 80 7.75 -8.71 -5.47
C GLY A 80 8.79 -9.41 -6.36
N VAL A 81 9.98 -9.71 -5.85
CA VAL A 81 11.08 -10.37 -6.56
C VAL A 81 11.91 -11.22 -5.60
N CYS A 82 12.56 -12.28 -6.10
CA CYS A 82 13.44 -13.16 -5.32
C CYS A 82 14.72 -13.47 -6.10
N ASP A 83 15.77 -13.92 -5.41
CA ASP A 83 16.98 -14.43 -6.04
C ASP A 83 16.81 -15.91 -6.41
N ASP A 84 17.40 -16.35 -7.53
CA ASP A 84 17.47 -17.71 -8.02
C ASP A 84 16.12 -18.46 -8.09
N GLY A 85 15.00 -17.72 -7.96
CA GLY A 85 13.65 -18.25 -7.91
C GLY A 85 12.84 -17.90 -9.16
N PHE A 86 11.53 -17.90 -9.01
CA PHE A 86 10.55 -17.67 -10.06
C PHE A 86 9.67 -16.49 -9.70
N VAL A 87 9.46 -15.57 -10.64
CA VAL A 87 8.55 -14.42 -10.48
C VAL A 87 7.36 -14.59 -11.40
N ILE A 88 6.15 -14.56 -10.84
CA ILE A 88 4.92 -14.34 -11.61
C ILE A 88 4.68 -12.84 -11.69
N ASP A 89 4.85 -12.26 -12.87
CA ASP A 89 4.65 -10.85 -13.15
C ASP A 89 3.26 -10.64 -13.77
N LEU A 90 2.38 -9.97 -13.03
CA LEU A 90 0.98 -9.73 -13.42
C LEU A 90 0.81 -8.43 -14.22
N SER A 91 1.91 -7.73 -14.54
CA SER A 91 1.87 -6.39 -15.14
C SER A 91 1.16 -6.29 -16.50
N LEU A 92 0.88 -7.41 -17.17
CA LEU A 92 0.11 -7.46 -18.42
C LEU A 92 -1.40 -7.65 -18.19
N LEU A 93 -1.84 -8.02 -16.97
CA LEU A 93 -3.26 -8.15 -16.64
C LEU A 93 -3.84 -6.76 -16.35
N LYS A 94 -4.33 -6.07 -17.39
CA LYS A 94 -4.64 -4.63 -17.37
C LYS A 94 -6.10 -4.28 -17.63
N GLU A 95 -6.98 -5.27 -17.80
CA GLU A 95 -8.37 -4.97 -18.11
C GLU A 95 -9.11 -4.32 -16.91
N ILE A 96 -9.88 -3.29 -17.21
CA ILE A 96 -10.76 -2.59 -16.28
C ILE A 96 -12.13 -2.47 -16.96
N SER A 97 -13.15 -2.99 -16.28
CA SER A 97 -14.55 -2.87 -16.72
C SER A 97 -15.36 -2.17 -15.63
N ILE A 98 -15.99 -1.05 -15.98
CA ILE A 98 -16.81 -0.25 -15.06
C ILE A 98 -18.29 -0.49 -15.36
N ASP A 99 -19.08 -0.77 -14.33
CA ASP A 99 -20.54 -0.65 -14.35
C ASP A 99 -20.96 0.61 -13.58
N PRO A 100 -21.25 1.72 -14.29
CA PRO A 100 -21.60 2.98 -13.62
C PRO A 100 -22.95 2.90 -12.89
N SER A 101 -23.87 2.07 -13.37
CA SER A 101 -25.20 1.91 -12.77
C SER A 101 -25.15 1.10 -11.49
N GLY A 102 -24.38 0.03 -11.47
CA GLY A 102 -24.10 -0.79 -10.29
C GLY A 102 -23.02 -0.18 -9.38
N LYS A 103 -22.33 0.88 -9.84
CA LYS A 103 -21.17 1.48 -9.17
C LYS A 103 -20.14 0.43 -8.79
N THR A 104 -19.77 -0.42 -9.76
CA THR A 104 -18.76 -1.45 -9.55
C THR A 104 -17.66 -1.38 -10.60
N ALA A 105 -16.48 -1.90 -10.26
CA ALA A 105 -15.35 -2.07 -11.15
C ALA A 105 -14.82 -3.49 -11.06
N LEU A 106 -14.75 -4.19 -12.19
CA LEU A 106 -13.95 -5.39 -12.33
C LEU A 106 -12.56 -4.98 -12.82
N VAL A 107 -11.53 -5.28 -12.04
CA VAL A 107 -10.15 -4.81 -12.26
C VAL A 107 -9.21 -5.98 -12.23
N GLN A 108 -8.40 -6.15 -13.27
CA GLN A 108 -7.34 -7.15 -13.29
C GLN A 108 -6.15 -6.75 -12.39
N ALA A 109 -5.48 -7.76 -11.84
CA ALA A 109 -4.52 -7.63 -10.75
C ALA A 109 -3.22 -6.86 -11.10
N GLY A 110 -2.90 -6.71 -12.38
CA GLY A 110 -1.75 -5.94 -12.84
C GLY A 110 -1.99 -4.44 -12.97
N CYS A 111 -3.23 -3.96 -12.80
CA CYS A 111 -3.56 -2.55 -12.88
C CYS A 111 -2.90 -1.74 -11.75
N THR A 112 -2.55 -0.50 -12.07
CA THR A 112 -2.13 0.51 -11.09
C THR A 112 -3.31 1.35 -10.64
N LEU A 113 -3.17 2.04 -9.49
CA LEU A 113 -4.20 2.96 -8.99
C LEU A 113 -4.53 4.05 -10.01
N GLY A 114 -3.51 4.63 -10.66
CA GLY A 114 -3.73 5.68 -11.66
C GLY A 114 -4.49 5.22 -12.91
N GLU A 115 -4.38 3.94 -13.30
CA GLU A 115 -5.18 3.36 -14.37
C GLU A 115 -6.64 3.25 -13.94
N ILE A 116 -6.89 2.80 -12.71
CA ILE A 116 -8.22 2.67 -12.13
C ILE A 116 -8.85 4.06 -11.92
N ASP A 117 -8.10 5.00 -11.34
CA ASP A 117 -8.56 6.37 -11.09
C ASP A 117 -9.02 7.06 -12.39
N ARG A 118 -8.26 6.93 -13.47
CA ARG A 118 -8.66 7.48 -14.78
C ARG A 118 -9.93 6.83 -15.31
N ALA A 119 -10.01 5.49 -15.25
CA ALA A 119 -11.16 4.75 -15.78
C ALA A 119 -12.45 5.05 -14.99
N THR A 120 -12.37 5.14 -13.66
CA THR A 120 -13.53 5.41 -12.81
C THR A 120 -13.95 6.87 -12.87
N HIS A 121 -13.00 7.80 -13.01
CA HIS A 121 -13.24 9.23 -13.07
C HIS A 121 -14.11 9.64 -14.25
N GLU A 122 -14.02 8.95 -15.40
CA GLU A 122 -14.88 9.18 -16.57
C GLU A 122 -16.39 9.06 -16.23
N PHE A 123 -16.71 8.30 -15.19
CA PHE A 123 -18.08 8.09 -14.70
C PHE A 123 -18.40 8.86 -13.41
N GLY A 124 -17.50 9.74 -12.96
CA GLY A 124 -17.66 10.46 -11.69
C GLY A 124 -17.55 9.57 -10.46
N LEU A 125 -16.81 8.47 -10.57
CA LEU A 125 -16.65 7.46 -9.54
C LEU A 125 -15.18 7.34 -9.10
N ALA A 126 -14.94 6.82 -7.89
CA ALA A 126 -13.60 6.48 -7.40
C ALA A 126 -13.61 5.23 -6.51
N LEU A 127 -12.45 4.58 -6.43
CA LEU A 127 -12.12 3.50 -5.51
C LEU A 127 -11.24 4.03 -4.38
N PRO A 128 -11.51 3.75 -3.09
CA PRO A 128 -10.53 4.00 -2.03
C PRO A 128 -9.22 3.25 -2.30
N GLY A 129 -8.11 3.98 -2.34
CA GLY A 129 -6.78 3.44 -2.66
C GLY A 129 -5.68 4.20 -1.92
N GLY A 130 -4.41 3.96 -2.29
CA GLY A 130 -3.24 4.68 -1.75
C GLY A 130 -3.09 6.10 -2.31
N ILE A 131 -1.95 6.74 -2.02
CA ILE A 131 -1.67 8.13 -2.40
C ILE A 131 -0.64 8.27 -3.54
N ILE A 132 -0.20 7.17 -4.13
CA ILE A 132 0.77 7.14 -5.24
C ILE A 132 0.13 6.36 -6.39
N SER A 133 -0.03 7.00 -7.54
CA SER A 133 -0.82 6.46 -8.66
C SER A 133 -0.15 5.25 -9.34
N THR A 134 1.17 5.11 -9.22
CA THR A 134 1.95 3.98 -9.77
C THR A 134 1.85 2.70 -8.95
N THR A 135 1.21 2.76 -7.77
CA THR A 135 1.02 1.60 -6.89
C THR A 135 0.10 0.57 -7.54
N GLY A 136 0.52 -0.71 -7.53
CA GLY A 136 -0.30 -1.81 -8.04
C GLY A 136 -1.48 -2.13 -7.13
N VAL A 137 -2.66 -2.31 -7.73
CA VAL A 137 -3.92 -2.56 -7.02
C VAL A 137 -3.87 -3.82 -6.17
N SER A 138 -3.21 -4.89 -6.65
CA SER A 138 -3.23 -6.19 -5.98
C SER A 138 -2.52 -6.16 -4.62
N GLY A 139 -1.25 -5.74 -4.58
CA GLY A 139 -0.52 -5.67 -3.32
C GLY A 139 -1.13 -4.68 -2.34
N LEU A 140 -1.57 -3.53 -2.82
CA LEU A 140 -2.24 -2.53 -1.99
C LEU A 140 -3.50 -3.10 -1.35
N THR A 141 -4.42 -3.64 -2.15
CA THR A 141 -5.71 -4.16 -1.68
C THR A 141 -5.51 -5.33 -0.72
N LEU A 142 -4.69 -6.32 -1.08
CA LEU A 142 -4.49 -7.51 -0.23
C LEU A 142 -3.97 -7.16 1.17
N GLY A 143 -3.24 -6.05 1.32
CA GLY A 143 -2.78 -5.55 2.62
C GLY A 143 -3.75 -4.62 3.34
N GLY A 144 -4.76 -4.06 2.64
CA GLY A 144 -5.71 -3.12 3.23
C GLY A 144 -6.16 -2.01 2.27
N GLY A 145 -5.25 -1.15 1.83
CA GLY A 145 -5.52 -0.01 0.95
C GLY A 145 -6.01 1.23 1.67
N LEU A 146 -5.06 2.01 2.17
CA LEU A 146 -5.26 3.25 2.94
C LEU A 146 -4.89 4.46 2.09
N GLY A 147 -5.71 5.53 2.10
CA GLY A 147 -5.41 6.77 1.38
C GLY A 147 -6.40 7.91 1.60
N TYR A 148 -6.54 8.79 0.59
CA TYR A 148 -7.23 10.08 0.71
C TYR A 148 -8.71 10.01 1.12
N ILE A 149 -9.44 8.98 0.73
CA ILE A 149 -10.89 8.90 0.96
C ILE A 149 -11.27 7.80 1.96
N THR A 150 -10.28 7.28 2.71
CA THR A 150 -10.48 6.19 3.69
C THR A 150 -11.42 6.57 4.83
N ARG A 151 -11.39 7.82 5.33
CA ARG A 151 -12.28 8.23 6.42
C ARG A 151 -13.74 8.16 6.04
N GLN A 152 -14.08 8.44 4.79
CA GLN A 152 -15.46 8.43 4.32
C GLN A 152 -15.91 7.06 3.84
N PHE A 153 -15.05 6.30 3.16
CA PHE A 153 -15.44 5.10 2.43
C PHE A 153 -14.75 3.81 2.87
N GLY A 154 -13.91 3.87 3.91
CA GLY A 154 -13.15 2.73 4.38
C GLY A 154 -11.88 2.46 3.56
N LEU A 155 -11.27 1.32 3.83
CA LEU A 155 -10.11 0.82 3.11
C LEU A 155 -10.52 0.21 1.75
N SER A 156 -9.56 -0.05 0.85
CA SER A 156 -9.84 -0.78 -0.40
C SER A 156 -10.49 -2.14 -0.13
N ILE A 157 -10.05 -2.86 0.92
CA ILE A 157 -10.62 -4.16 1.32
C ILE A 157 -12.08 -4.07 1.80
N ASP A 158 -12.52 -2.93 2.29
CA ASP A 158 -13.90 -2.72 2.75
C ASP A 158 -14.84 -2.53 1.56
N ASN A 159 -14.28 -2.21 0.40
CA ASN A 159 -14.96 -2.04 -0.87
C ASN A 159 -14.80 -3.23 -1.83
N LEU A 160 -14.08 -4.27 -1.41
CA LEU A 160 -13.94 -5.51 -2.18
C LEU A 160 -15.20 -6.36 -2.05
N LEU A 161 -15.79 -6.74 -3.19
CA LEU A 161 -16.99 -7.59 -3.29
C LEU A 161 -16.62 -9.03 -3.62
N GLU A 162 -15.67 -9.24 -4.52
CA GLU A 162 -15.21 -10.56 -4.99
C GLU A 162 -13.75 -10.45 -5.46
N ALA A 163 -13.01 -11.55 -5.35
CA ALA A 163 -11.72 -11.72 -6.02
C ALA A 163 -11.65 -13.09 -6.70
N GLN A 164 -10.93 -13.17 -7.81
CA GLN A 164 -10.58 -14.42 -8.48
C GLN A 164 -9.10 -14.73 -8.20
N LEU A 165 -8.80 -15.98 -7.81
CA LEU A 165 -7.46 -16.39 -7.40
C LEU A 165 -7.09 -17.74 -7.99
N VAL A 166 -5.78 -17.91 -8.29
CA VAL A 166 -5.14 -19.21 -8.53
C VAL A 166 -4.50 -19.66 -7.20
N LEU A 167 -4.94 -20.80 -6.70
CA LEU A 167 -4.46 -21.40 -5.44
C LEU A 167 -3.14 -22.17 -5.62
N ALA A 168 -2.56 -22.63 -4.50
CA ALA A 168 -1.29 -23.37 -4.52
C ALA A 168 -1.34 -24.70 -5.29
N ASP A 169 -2.51 -25.32 -5.43
CA ASP A 169 -2.73 -26.52 -6.23
C ASP A 169 -2.96 -26.24 -7.72
N GLY A 170 -2.97 -24.96 -8.14
CA GLY A 170 -3.24 -24.51 -9.50
C GLY A 170 -4.72 -24.33 -9.83
N SER A 171 -5.63 -24.58 -8.88
CA SER A 171 -7.06 -24.39 -9.11
C SER A 171 -7.43 -22.90 -9.11
N LEU A 172 -8.33 -22.53 -10.04
CA LEU A 172 -8.91 -21.19 -10.12
C LEU A 172 -10.20 -21.14 -9.31
N VAL A 173 -10.24 -20.23 -8.34
CA VAL A 173 -11.41 -20.06 -7.45
C VAL A 173 -11.87 -18.62 -7.36
N LYS A 174 -13.14 -18.43 -6.98
CA LYS A 174 -13.68 -17.16 -6.55
C LYS A 174 -13.77 -17.10 -5.03
N ALA A 175 -13.47 -15.93 -4.48
CA ALA A 175 -13.62 -15.62 -3.07
C ALA A 175 -14.55 -14.42 -2.91
N SER A 176 -15.65 -14.59 -2.19
CA SER A 176 -16.65 -13.56 -1.90
C SER A 176 -17.33 -13.86 -0.57
N ALA A 177 -18.26 -13.03 -0.15
CA ALA A 177 -19.05 -13.27 1.06
C ALA A 177 -19.85 -14.61 1.02
N SER A 178 -20.22 -15.08 -0.18
CA SER A 178 -21.01 -16.31 -0.38
C SER A 178 -20.22 -17.50 -0.90
N GLN A 179 -19.01 -17.29 -1.44
CA GLN A 179 -18.16 -18.33 -2.01
C GLN A 179 -16.75 -18.25 -1.42
N ASN A 180 -16.27 -19.34 -0.80
CA ASN A 180 -14.99 -19.37 -0.07
C ASN A 180 -14.85 -18.21 0.94
N PRO A 181 -15.82 -18.02 1.87
CA PRO A 181 -15.87 -16.84 2.73
C PRO A 181 -14.68 -16.74 3.69
N ASP A 182 -14.04 -17.85 4.06
CA ASP A 182 -12.83 -17.89 4.87
C ASP A 182 -11.62 -17.35 4.07
N LEU A 183 -11.51 -17.72 2.81
CA LEU A 183 -10.50 -17.18 1.89
C LEU A 183 -10.74 -15.69 1.63
N PHE A 184 -12.01 -15.31 1.38
CA PHE A 184 -12.38 -13.91 1.20
C PHE A 184 -12.07 -13.04 2.42
N TRP A 185 -12.27 -13.57 3.62
CA TRP A 185 -11.86 -12.93 4.85
C TRP A 185 -10.34 -12.75 4.90
N ALA A 186 -9.58 -13.79 4.57
CA ALA A 186 -8.13 -13.80 4.68
C ALA A 186 -7.44 -12.85 3.70
N ILE A 187 -7.90 -12.76 2.45
CA ILE A 187 -7.31 -11.86 1.44
C ILE A 187 -7.63 -10.39 1.69
N ARG A 188 -8.56 -10.08 2.60
CA ARG A 188 -8.87 -8.71 3.00
C ARG A 188 -8.00 -8.26 4.18
N GLY A 189 -6.70 -8.06 3.91
CA GLY A 189 -5.70 -7.60 4.86
C GLY A 189 -4.59 -8.62 5.17
N GLY A 190 -4.75 -9.91 4.80
CA GLY A 190 -3.74 -10.95 5.06
C GLY A 190 -2.63 -11.03 4.01
N GLY A 191 -2.61 -10.12 3.03
CA GLY A 191 -1.59 -10.08 1.98
C GLY A 191 -1.65 -11.23 0.98
N GLY A 192 -0.57 -11.44 0.25
CA GLY A 192 -0.44 -12.44 -0.81
C GLY A 192 -0.14 -13.86 -0.33
N ASN A 193 -0.66 -14.27 0.82
CA ASN A 193 -0.33 -15.56 1.45
C ASN A 193 -1.12 -16.76 0.92
N PHE A 194 -2.23 -16.55 0.22
CA PHE A 194 -3.26 -17.58 0.00
C PHE A 194 -3.44 -17.99 -1.46
N GLY A 195 -2.83 -17.27 -2.40
CA GLY A 195 -2.97 -17.49 -3.84
C GLY A 195 -2.55 -16.26 -4.62
N VAL A 196 -2.53 -16.42 -5.96
CA VAL A 196 -2.28 -15.34 -6.90
C VAL A 196 -3.62 -14.77 -7.35
N VAL A 197 -3.97 -13.56 -6.89
CA VAL A 197 -5.19 -12.90 -7.36
C VAL A 197 -5.02 -12.44 -8.80
N THR A 198 -6.00 -12.74 -9.63
CA THR A 198 -6.03 -12.36 -11.06
C THR A 198 -6.97 -11.20 -11.34
N SER A 199 -8.07 -11.07 -10.57
CA SER A 199 -8.98 -9.94 -10.67
C SER A 199 -9.72 -9.66 -9.37
N PHE A 200 -10.22 -8.44 -9.26
CA PHE A 200 -11.01 -7.91 -8.13
C PHE A 200 -12.29 -7.27 -8.65
N LEU A 201 -13.42 -7.50 -7.97
CA LEU A 201 -14.65 -6.75 -8.14
C LEU A 201 -14.81 -5.80 -6.96
N PHE A 202 -14.80 -4.49 -7.23
CA PHE A 202 -14.94 -3.45 -6.22
C PHE A 202 -16.27 -2.72 -6.29
N ASN A 203 -16.74 -2.26 -5.14
CA ASN A 203 -17.73 -1.19 -5.02
C ASN A 203 -17.04 0.17 -5.20
N LEU A 204 -17.67 1.08 -5.95
CA LEU A 204 -17.18 2.42 -6.23
C LEU A 204 -18.06 3.48 -5.56
N HIS A 205 -17.50 4.67 -5.36
CA HIS A 205 -18.16 5.78 -4.71
C HIS A 205 -18.23 7.01 -5.61
N PRO A 206 -19.28 7.83 -5.51
CA PRO A 206 -19.39 9.10 -6.25
C PRO A 206 -18.32 10.10 -5.76
N VAL A 207 -17.22 10.17 -6.48
CA VAL A 207 -16.13 11.13 -6.27
C VAL A 207 -15.57 11.52 -7.64
N HIS A 208 -15.55 12.82 -7.94
CA HIS A 208 -15.04 13.35 -9.20
C HIS A 208 -14.01 14.45 -8.97
N THR A 209 -14.46 15.69 -8.73
CA THR A 209 -13.63 16.80 -8.31
C THR A 209 -13.68 16.89 -6.79
N VAL A 210 -12.53 16.94 -6.15
CA VAL A 210 -12.39 17.12 -4.71
C VAL A 210 -11.82 18.50 -4.41
N TYR A 211 -11.94 18.97 -3.18
CA TYR A 211 -11.21 20.15 -2.72
C TYR A 211 -10.05 19.66 -1.86
N GLY A 212 -8.81 19.80 -2.36
CA GLY A 212 -7.66 19.19 -1.69
C GLY A 212 -6.32 19.76 -2.13
N GLY A 213 -5.29 19.29 -1.46
CA GLY A 213 -3.90 19.69 -1.66
C GLY A 213 -3.19 19.96 -0.33
N PRO A 214 -1.88 20.21 -0.36
CA PRO A 214 -1.08 20.48 0.82
C PRO A 214 -1.30 21.90 1.35
N ILE A 215 -1.45 22.01 2.67
CA ILE A 215 -1.32 23.25 3.43
C ILE A 215 -0.11 23.06 4.37
N LEU A 216 0.90 23.92 4.24
CA LEU A 216 2.19 23.77 4.92
C LEU A 216 2.45 24.95 5.85
N TRP A 217 3.07 24.66 7.00
CA TRP A 217 3.55 25.64 7.98
C TRP A 217 5.06 25.49 8.20
N ASP A 218 5.68 26.54 8.68
CA ASP A 218 7.10 26.49 9.07
C ASP A 218 7.33 25.36 10.07
N ILE A 219 8.49 24.72 9.99
CA ILE A 219 8.82 23.58 10.87
C ILE A 219 8.82 23.98 12.35
N SER A 220 9.09 25.25 12.67
CA SER A 220 9.02 25.77 14.07
C SER A 220 7.61 25.75 14.63
N ASP A 221 6.59 25.75 13.79
CA ASP A 221 5.18 25.71 14.20
C ASP A 221 4.66 24.28 14.40
N SER A 222 5.47 23.28 14.09
CA SER A 222 5.04 21.88 14.01
C SER A 222 4.39 21.34 15.29
N LYS A 223 4.84 21.78 16.46
CA LYS A 223 4.23 21.37 17.74
C LYS A 223 2.79 21.86 17.85
N GLU A 224 2.56 23.14 17.57
CA GLU A 224 1.23 23.75 17.63
C GLU A 224 0.31 23.14 16.55
N VAL A 225 0.82 22.94 15.31
CA VAL A 225 0.08 22.35 14.21
C VAL A 225 -0.32 20.91 14.51
N LEU A 226 0.59 20.08 15.05
CA LEU A 226 0.30 18.68 15.32
C LEU A 226 -0.68 18.52 16.49
N TYR A 227 -0.58 19.34 17.56
CA TYR A 227 -1.57 19.37 18.64
C TYR A 227 -2.96 19.72 18.11
N TRP A 228 -3.06 20.82 17.33
CA TRP A 228 -4.32 21.25 16.75
C TRP A 228 -4.88 20.17 15.83
N TYR A 229 -4.09 19.61 14.91
CA TYR A 229 -4.52 18.60 13.96
C TYR A 229 -5.01 17.33 14.66
N ARG A 230 -4.29 16.84 15.66
CA ARG A 230 -4.68 15.68 16.48
C ARG A 230 -6.10 15.81 17.03
N ASP A 231 -6.44 16.98 17.50
CA ASP A 231 -7.74 17.21 18.13
C ASP A 231 -8.81 17.56 17.09
N TYR A 232 -8.46 18.32 16.05
CA TYR A 232 -9.36 18.72 14.97
C TYR A 232 -9.89 17.52 14.16
N ILE A 233 -9.02 16.60 13.74
CA ILE A 233 -9.43 15.49 12.86
C ILE A 233 -10.42 14.52 13.51
N LYS A 234 -10.48 14.48 14.85
CA LYS A 234 -11.46 13.67 15.59
C LYS A 234 -12.88 14.16 15.39
N THR A 235 -13.06 15.47 15.21
CA THR A 235 -14.35 16.14 15.08
C THR A 235 -14.65 16.64 13.67
N ALA A 236 -13.69 16.52 12.75
CA ALA A 236 -13.84 16.91 11.37
C ALA A 236 -14.94 16.07 10.69
N PRO A 237 -15.70 16.65 9.72
CA PRO A 237 -16.72 15.91 8.98
C PRO A 237 -16.11 14.68 8.27
N ALA A 238 -16.91 13.63 8.08
CA ALA A 238 -16.43 12.35 7.53
C ALA A 238 -15.88 12.48 6.10
N ASP A 239 -16.40 13.42 5.33
CA ASP A 239 -16.00 13.74 3.95
C ASP A 239 -14.74 14.62 3.86
N LEU A 240 -14.17 15.05 5.00
CA LEU A 240 -12.86 15.68 5.07
C LEU A 240 -11.84 14.69 5.62
N ASN A 241 -10.82 14.37 4.83
CA ASN A 241 -9.63 13.64 5.24
C ASN A 241 -8.39 14.50 5.04
N GLY A 242 -7.32 14.16 5.74
CA GLY A 242 -6.01 14.76 5.55
C GLY A 242 -4.98 13.99 6.38
N PHE A 243 -3.79 13.78 5.85
CA PHE A 243 -2.70 13.20 6.63
C PHE A 243 -1.66 14.27 6.97
N PHE A 244 -1.19 14.25 8.21
CA PHE A 244 -0.10 15.10 8.66
C PHE A 244 1.24 14.56 8.14
N ALA A 245 2.16 15.46 7.77
CA ALA A 245 3.50 15.09 7.33
C ALA A 245 4.57 16.05 7.86
N PHE A 246 5.77 15.52 8.14
CA PHE A 246 7.02 16.25 8.05
C PHE A 246 7.63 15.99 6.68
N LEU A 247 8.05 17.05 6.01
CA LEU A 247 8.58 16.98 4.65
C LEU A 247 9.61 18.10 4.38
N THR A 248 10.37 17.95 3.31
CA THR A 248 11.20 19.03 2.75
C THR A 248 10.57 19.49 1.44
N VAL A 249 10.39 20.79 1.27
CA VAL A 249 9.83 21.35 0.03
C VAL A 249 10.81 21.12 -1.13
N PRO A 250 10.40 20.42 -2.20
CA PRO A 250 11.30 20.21 -3.33
C PRO A 250 11.60 21.52 -4.06
N PRO A 251 12.73 21.64 -4.74
CA PRO A 251 13.04 22.79 -5.58
C PRO A 251 12.19 22.76 -6.87
N GLY A 252 11.86 23.95 -7.39
CA GLY A 252 11.12 24.11 -8.64
C GLY A 252 9.64 24.36 -8.48
N ALA A 253 8.97 24.63 -9.61
CA ALA A 253 7.53 24.88 -9.64
C ALA A 253 6.75 23.62 -9.20
N PRO A 254 5.61 23.80 -8.53
CA PRO A 254 4.89 25.07 -8.28
C PRO A 254 5.33 25.83 -7.02
N PHE A 255 6.37 25.36 -6.32
CA PHE A 255 6.74 25.92 -5.01
C PHE A 255 7.50 27.23 -5.16
N PRO A 256 7.21 28.25 -4.31
CA PRO A 256 7.97 29.51 -4.27
C PRO A 256 9.44 29.30 -3.91
N GLU A 257 10.36 29.98 -4.56
CA GLU A 257 11.82 29.84 -4.34
C GLU A 257 12.24 29.98 -2.87
N HIS A 258 11.60 30.89 -2.13
CA HIS A 258 11.94 31.13 -0.73
C HIS A 258 11.59 29.96 0.20
N LEU A 259 10.80 28.98 -0.29
CA LEU A 259 10.47 27.73 0.44
C LEU A 259 11.31 26.53 -0.01
N HIS A 260 12.05 26.63 -1.13
CA HIS A 260 12.84 25.51 -1.64
C HIS A 260 13.79 24.97 -0.57
N LEU A 261 13.85 23.65 -0.43
CA LEU A 261 14.67 22.90 0.53
C LEU A 261 14.42 23.21 2.01
N LYS A 262 13.38 24.00 2.32
CA LYS A 262 12.97 24.17 3.71
C LYS A 262 12.24 22.95 4.22
N LYS A 263 12.56 22.55 5.44
CA LYS A 263 11.78 21.56 6.19
C LYS A 263 10.52 22.22 6.70
N MET A 264 9.41 21.55 6.47
CA MET A 264 8.08 22.03 6.81
C MET A 264 7.31 20.94 7.53
N CYS A 265 6.27 21.32 8.24
CA CYS A 265 5.17 20.43 8.59
C CYS A 265 3.93 20.81 7.80
N GLY A 266 3.02 19.87 7.61
CA GLY A 266 1.79 20.18 6.92
C GLY A 266 0.78 19.06 6.89
N ILE A 267 -0.35 19.36 6.28
CA ILE A 267 -1.42 18.38 6.08
C ILE A 267 -1.80 18.40 4.60
N VAL A 268 -1.85 17.21 4.00
CA VAL A 268 -2.38 17.05 2.64
C VAL A 268 -3.86 16.68 2.76
N TRP A 269 -4.70 17.64 2.44
CA TRP A 269 -6.15 17.53 2.60
C TRP A 269 -6.85 16.96 1.38
N CYS A 270 -7.99 16.30 1.62
CA CYS A 270 -8.95 15.86 0.61
C CYS A 270 -10.37 15.96 1.19
N TYR A 271 -11.17 16.85 0.61
CA TYR A 271 -12.58 17.00 0.92
C TYR A 271 -13.41 16.55 -0.29
N THR A 272 -14.27 15.57 -0.07
CA THR A 272 -15.09 14.93 -1.09
C THR A 272 -16.55 15.41 -1.10
N GLY A 273 -16.89 16.31 -0.18
CA GLY A 273 -18.23 16.91 -0.10
C GLY A 273 -18.49 17.99 -1.17
N PRO A 274 -19.65 18.64 -1.11
CA PRO A 274 -20.03 19.67 -2.08
C PRO A 274 -19.01 20.83 -2.12
N LEU A 275 -18.52 21.16 -3.32
CA LEU A 275 -17.48 22.18 -3.48
C LEU A 275 -17.92 23.57 -2.97
N GLU A 276 -19.21 23.91 -3.04
CA GLU A 276 -19.76 25.15 -2.52
C GLU A 276 -19.65 25.28 -0.98
N LYS A 277 -19.42 24.17 -0.27
CA LYS A 277 -19.18 24.14 1.18
C LYS A 277 -17.69 24.13 1.55
N ALA A 278 -16.82 24.02 0.57
CA ALA A 278 -15.37 23.85 0.83
C ALA A 278 -14.79 25.01 1.65
N ASP A 279 -15.15 26.25 1.34
CA ASP A 279 -14.67 27.43 2.09
C ASP A 279 -15.09 27.39 3.56
N GLU A 280 -16.31 26.92 3.86
CA GLU A 280 -16.80 26.74 5.23
C GLU A 280 -15.99 25.65 5.96
N VAL A 281 -15.77 24.52 5.30
CA VAL A 281 -15.02 23.36 5.84
C VAL A 281 -13.56 23.73 6.09
N PHE A 282 -12.93 24.49 5.17
CA PHE A 282 -11.53 24.89 5.31
C PHE A 282 -11.30 26.14 6.19
N LYS A 283 -12.35 26.88 6.53
CA LYS A 283 -12.24 28.06 7.39
C LYS A 283 -11.56 27.78 8.75
N PRO A 284 -11.88 26.73 9.51
CA PRO A 284 -11.16 26.41 10.75
C PRO A 284 -9.67 26.13 10.52
N ILE A 285 -9.32 25.49 9.40
CA ILE A 285 -7.94 25.13 9.03
C ILE A 285 -7.13 26.41 8.76
N ARG A 286 -7.67 27.31 7.95
CA ARG A 286 -7.03 28.57 7.56
C ARG A 286 -6.96 29.59 8.70
N ASN A 287 -7.96 29.56 9.62
CA ASN A 287 -8.02 30.48 10.75
C ASN A 287 -7.19 30.04 11.94
N PHE A 288 -6.79 28.75 11.99
CA PHE A 288 -5.98 28.23 13.08
C PHE A 288 -4.62 28.95 13.15
N LYS A 289 -3.92 28.99 12.03
CA LYS A 289 -2.62 29.67 11.91
C LYS A 289 -2.36 29.96 10.43
N THR A 290 -1.79 31.13 10.13
CA THR A 290 -1.44 31.49 8.75
C THR A 290 -0.45 30.50 8.17
N PRO A 291 -0.78 29.74 7.11
CA PRO A 291 0.14 28.83 6.48
C PRO A 291 1.22 29.56 5.69
N ALA A 292 2.40 28.96 5.58
CA ALA A 292 3.44 29.42 4.65
C ALA A 292 3.11 29.09 3.18
N LEU A 293 2.28 28.05 2.98
CA LEU A 293 1.80 27.62 1.67
C LEU A 293 0.41 27.00 1.81
N ASP A 294 -0.53 27.42 0.95
CA ASP A 294 -1.87 26.85 0.83
C ASP A 294 -2.13 26.52 -0.65
N PHE A 295 -2.09 25.24 -0.98
CA PHE A 295 -2.42 24.72 -2.31
C PHE A 295 -3.75 23.95 -2.34
N ALA A 296 -4.52 24.00 -1.24
CA ALA A 296 -5.83 23.39 -1.21
C ALA A 296 -6.82 24.15 -2.11
N GLY A 297 -7.37 23.44 -3.07
CA GLY A 297 -8.31 23.97 -4.04
C GLY A 297 -9.08 22.87 -4.78
N PRO A 298 -10.02 23.23 -5.67
CA PRO A 298 -10.70 22.26 -6.52
C PRO A 298 -9.69 21.54 -7.43
N ILE A 299 -9.69 20.21 -7.39
CA ILE A 299 -8.77 19.38 -8.17
C ILE A 299 -9.48 18.08 -8.58
N PRO A 300 -9.33 17.59 -9.82
CA PRO A 300 -9.77 16.26 -10.20
C PRO A 300 -9.14 15.18 -9.27
N PHE A 301 -9.92 14.21 -8.81
CA PHE A 301 -9.40 13.19 -7.88
C PHE A 301 -8.15 12.45 -8.41
N PRO A 302 -8.08 12.02 -9.71
CA PRO A 302 -6.86 11.41 -10.25
C PRO A 302 -5.63 12.33 -10.20
N ALA A 303 -5.82 13.65 -10.29
CA ALA A 303 -4.71 14.61 -10.19
C ALA A 303 -4.18 14.73 -8.75
N LEU A 304 -5.08 14.66 -7.74
CA LEU A 304 -4.66 14.56 -6.34
C LEU A 304 -3.90 13.24 -6.08
N GLN A 305 -4.40 12.12 -6.61
CA GLN A 305 -3.78 10.78 -6.46
C GLN A 305 -2.38 10.68 -7.08
N SER A 306 -2.08 11.44 -8.13
CA SER A 306 -0.78 11.46 -8.80
C SER A 306 0.14 12.61 -8.38
N MET A 307 -0.28 13.42 -7.41
CA MET A 307 0.42 14.65 -7.02
C MET A 307 1.88 14.40 -6.61
N PHE A 308 2.18 13.27 -6.00
CA PHE A 308 3.51 12.94 -5.50
C PHE A 308 4.34 12.02 -6.42
N ASP A 309 3.78 11.56 -7.54
CA ASP A 309 4.47 10.60 -8.42
C ASP A 309 5.83 11.11 -8.92
N GLY A 310 5.88 12.38 -9.31
CA GLY A 310 7.12 13.00 -9.80
C GLY A 310 8.19 13.18 -8.73
N LEU A 311 7.81 13.26 -7.44
CA LEU A 311 8.75 13.37 -6.34
C LEU A 311 9.34 12.00 -5.96
N TYR A 312 8.59 10.94 -6.21
CA TYR A 312 8.94 9.59 -5.81
C TYR A 312 8.97 8.61 -7.00
N PRO A 313 9.91 8.79 -7.97
CA PRO A 313 10.05 7.85 -9.07
C PRO A 313 10.58 6.48 -8.60
N PRO A 314 10.37 5.40 -9.37
CA PRO A 314 10.97 4.10 -9.08
C PRO A 314 12.51 4.17 -9.02
N GLY A 315 13.11 3.34 -8.17
CA GLY A 315 14.56 3.20 -8.06
C GLY A 315 15.21 4.02 -6.95
N LEU A 316 14.47 4.85 -6.23
CA LEU A 316 14.98 5.48 -5.02
C LEU A 316 15.27 4.42 -3.95
N GLN A 317 16.18 4.72 -3.03
CA GLN A 317 16.43 3.92 -1.84
C GLN A 317 15.36 4.23 -0.80
N TRP A 318 14.68 3.21 -0.28
CA TRP A 318 13.59 3.36 0.68
C TRP A 318 13.81 2.50 1.91
N TYR A 319 13.70 3.09 3.08
CA TYR A 319 13.63 2.36 4.34
C TYR A 319 12.42 2.83 5.16
N TRP A 320 11.54 1.92 5.50
CA TRP A 320 10.26 2.20 6.13
C TRP A 320 10.22 1.64 7.54
N LYS A 321 9.59 2.36 8.45
CA LYS A 321 9.15 1.90 9.76
C LYS A 321 7.73 2.41 9.98
N ALA A 322 6.87 1.59 10.58
CA ALA A 322 5.48 1.92 10.78
C ALA A 322 4.95 1.36 12.10
N ASP A 323 3.91 2.01 12.62
CA ASP A 323 3.12 1.53 13.74
C ASP A 323 1.65 1.94 13.57
N PHE A 324 0.74 1.20 14.20
CA PHE A 324 -0.59 1.71 14.52
C PHE A 324 -0.55 2.45 15.85
N VAL A 325 -1.30 3.56 15.96
CA VAL A 325 -1.35 4.40 17.15
C VAL A 325 -2.80 4.64 17.53
N ASN A 326 -3.15 4.31 18.79
CA ASN A 326 -4.50 4.55 19.31
C ASN A 326 -4.67 6.01 19.71
N GLU A 327 -3.71 6.56 20.45
CA GLU A 327 -3.73 7.94 20.93
C GLU A 327 -2.34 8.58 20.81
N LEU A 328 -2.29 9.77 20.23
CA LEU A 328 -1.10 10.60 20.20
C LEU A 328 -0.98 11.36 21.53
N SER A 329 -0.21 10.81 22.48
CA SER A 329 0.06 11.50 23.74
C SER A 329 0.90 12.78 23.52
N ASN A 330 0.97 13.63 24.53
CA ASN A 330 1.79 14.84 24.44
C ASN A 330 3.28 14.49 24.29
N GLU A 331 3.73 13.44 24.97
CA GLU A 331 5.09 12.92 24.88
C GLU A 331 5.40 12.37 23.47
N ALA A 332 4.45 11.63 22.87
CA ALA A 332 4.58 11.17 21.49
C ALA A 332 4.67 12.35 20.52
N VAL A 333 3.85 13.38 20.68
CA VAL A 333 3.94 14.62 19.89
C VAL A 333 5.32 15.26 20.03
N ASP A 334 5.85 15.41 21.24
CA ASP A 334 7.18 16.00 21.47
C ASP A 334 8.29 15.18 20.78
N LEU A 335 8.20 13.86 20.80
CA LEU A 335 9.12 12.98 20.06
C LEU A 335 8.99 13.13 18.54
N HIS A 336 7.75 13.24 18.02
CA HIS A 336 7.53 13.55 16.59
C HIS A 336 8.23 14.85 16.19
N ILE A 337 8.10 15.91 16.99
CA ILE A 337 8.77 17.19 16.72
C ILE A 337 10.30 17.01 16.73
N GLN A 338 10.83 16.35 17.78
CA GLN A 338 12.27 16.16 17.93
C GLN A 338 12.91 15.43 16.73
N HIS A 339 12.23 14.41 16.21
CA HIS A 339 12.75 13.59 15.11
C HIS A 339 12.35 14.13 13.72
N GLY A 340 11.14 14.66 13.57
CA GLY A 340 10.66 15.25 12.33
C GLY A 340 11.47 16.48 11.89
N MET A 341 11.92 17.31 12.82
CA MET A 341 12.84 18.41 12.51
C MET A 341 14.20 17.95 11.93
N LYS A 342 14.55 16.67 12.08
CA LYS A 342 15.86 16.10 11.67
C LYS A 342 15.76 15.24 10.43
N LEU A 343 14.78 15.51 9.52
CA LEU A 343 14.72 14.82 8.23
C LEU A 343 16.12 14.69 7.60
N PRO A 344 16.59 13.48 7.26
CA PRO A 344 17.98 13.29 6.85
C PRO A 344 18.25 13.73 5.41
N THR A 345 17.22 13.68 4.55
CA THR A 345 17.31 13.96 3.11
C THR A 345 16.07 14.70 2.62
N MET A 346 16.12 15.24 1.41
CA MET A 346 15.00 15.98 0.81
C MET A 346 13.76 15.09 0.61
N HIS A 347 13.96 13.82 0.29
CA HIS A 347 12.84 12.91 0.00
C HIS A 347 12.30 12.19 1.24
N SER A 348 13.05 12.22 2.36
CA SER A 348 12.60 11.58 3.61
C SER A 348 11.41 12.31 4.20
N SER A 349 10.46 11.55 4.75
CA SER A 349 9.23 12.09 5.32
C SER A 349 8.71 11.22 6.46
N MET A 350 7.78 11.74 7.25
CA MET A 350 6.96 10.99 8.18
C MET A 350 5.50 11.37 7.95
N HIS A 351 4.62 10.38 7.94
CA HIS A 351 3.19 10.62 7.76
C HIS A 351 2.38 10.00 8.90
N LEU A 352 1.32 10.72 9.31
CA LEU A 352 0.26 10.22 10.19
C LEU A 352 -1.05 10.19 9.39
N TYR A 353 -1.48 8.99 9.03
CA TYR A 353 -2.75 8.77 8.33
C TYR A 353 -3.86 8.52 9.34
N PRO A 354 -4.93 9.34 9.38
CA PRO A 354 -6.08 9.04 10.21
C PRO A 354 -6.86 7.87 9.59
N ILE A 355 -7.12 6.84 10.41
CA ILE A 355 -7.89 5.66 10.02
C ILE A 355 -9.22 5.55 10.79
N ASN A 356 -9.58 6.60 11.51
CA ASN A 356 -10.91 6.79 12.09
C ASN A 356 -11.97 7.01 10.98
N GLY A 357 -13.23 7.04 11.32
CA GLY A 357 -14.34 7.14 10.35
C GLY A 357 -14.77 5.77 9.83
N ALA A 358 -15.10 5.64 8.53
CA ALA A 358 -15.67 4.41 7.97
C ALA A 358 -14.80 3.17 8.19
N ALA A 359 -13.46 3.30 8.13
CA ALA A 359 -12.55 2.18 8.37
C ALA A 359 -12.67 1.62 9.79
N SER A 360 -12.92 2.47 10.80
CA SER A 360 -13.07 2.06 12.20
C SER A 360 -14.47 1.52 12.54
N LEU A 361 -15.45 1.69 11.66
CA LEU A 361 -16.79 1.12 11.85
C LEU A 361 -16.88 -0.37 11.48
N VAL A 362 -15.89 -0.90 10.78
CA VAL A 362 -15.80 -2.31 10.44
C VAL A 362 -15.28 -3.09 11.65
N ALA A 363 -15.96 -4.17 12.04
CA ALA A 363 -15.54 -4.97 13.19
C ALA A 363 -14.15 -5.60 12.96
N LYS A 364 -13.34 -5.72 14.02
CA LYS A 364 -11.94 -6.20 13.96
C LYS A 364 -11.78 -7.58 13.31
N ASP A 365 -12.78 -8.45 13.46
CA ASP A 365 -12.79 -9.82 12.97
C ASP A 365 -13.50 -10.00 11.62
N SER A 366 -14.05 -8.91 11.04
CA SER A 366 -14.74 -8.95 9.74
C SER A 366 -13.79 -9.07 8.55
N THR A 367 -12.52 -8.72 8.75
CA THR A 367 -11.43 -8.84 7.77
C THR A 367 -10.16 -9.30 8.50
N ALA A 368 -9.14 -9.71 7.76
CA ALA A 368 -7.85 -10.05 8.36
C ALA A 368 -7.12 -8.83 8.95
N TRP A 369 -7.49 -7.61 8.56
CA TRP A 369 -6.91 -6.37 9.08
C TRP A 369 -7.46 -6.03 10.46
N ASN A 370 -6.64 -6.21 11.52
CA ASN A 370 -7.11 -6.21 12.92
C ASN A 370 -7.29 -4.81 13.52
N TYR A 371 -6.38 -3.86 13.26
CA TYR A 371 -6.28 -2.58 13.98
C TYR A 371 -7.37 -1.55 13.60
N ARG A 372 -8.66 -1.95 13.69
CA ARG A 372 -9.81 -1.09 13.37
C ARG A 372 -10.08 -0.01 14.41
N ASP A 373 -9.61 -0.19 15.63
CA ASP A 373 -9.73 0.75 16.75
C ASP A 373 -8.54 1.71 16.87
N ALA A 374 -7.49 1.53 16.08
CA ALA A 374 -6.42 2.52 16.00
C ALA A 374 -6.93 3.81 15.33
N THR A 375 -6.46 4.95 15.83
CA THR A 375 -6.80 6.26 15.27
C THR A 375 -5.89 6.61 14.10
N TRP A 376 -4.63 6.13 14.14
CA TRP A 376 -3.59 6.48 13.18
C TRP A 376 -2.86 5.27 12.66
N ALA A 377 -2.50 5.31 11.37
CA ALA A 377 -1.41 4.55 10.81
C ALA A 377 -0.22 5.51 10.59
N GLU A 378 0.85 5.27 11.33
CA GLU A 378 2.10 6.03 11.24
C GLU A 378 3.06 5.35 10.26
N VAL A 379 3.76 6.15 9.47
CA VAL A 379 4.89 5.67 8.67
C VAL A 379 6.04 6.68 8.67
N ILE A 380 7.23 6.19 8.95
CA ILE A 380 8.49 6.94 8.94
C ILE A 380 9.28 6.41 7.74
N VAL A 381 9.58 7.28 6.79
CA VAL A 381 10.09 6.89 5.48
C VAL A 381 11.41 7.61 5.21
N GLY A 382 12.51 6.86 5.33
CA GLY A 382 13.81 7.31 4.89
C GLY A 382 13.95 7.08 3.38
N VAL A 383 14.19 8.13 2.60
CA VAL A 383 14.25 8.05 1.13
C VAL A 383 15.40 8.88 0.59
N ASP A 384 16.17 8.30 -0.33
CA ASP A 384 17.22 9.03 -1.05
C ASP A 384 17.49 8.43 -2.43
N PRO A 385 17.80 9.22 -3.46
CA PRO A 385 18.21 8.68 -4.76
C PRO A 385 19.60 8.04 -4.74
N ASP A 386 20.50 8.47 -3.83
CA ASP A 386 21.87 7.97 -3.77
C ASP A 386 21.97 6.75 -2.82
N PRO A 387 22.41 5.58 -3.32
CA PRO A 387 22.66 4.39 -2.49
C PRO A 387 23.67 4.62 -1.35
N ALA A 388 24.56 5.61 -1.45
CA ALA A 388 25.51 5.95 -0.40
C ALA A 388 24.82 6.47 0.87
N ASN A 389 23.61 7.00 0.76
CA ASN A 389 22.81 7.50 1.88
C ASN A 389 21.93 6.44 2.56
N ARG A 390 22.02 5.16 2.12
CA ARG A 390 21.23 4.04 2.67
C ARG A 390 21.33 3.94 4.19
N ASP A 391 22.51 4.02 4.74
CA ASP A 391 22.71 3.87 6.19
C ASP A 391 22.16 5.06 6.98
N ILE A 392 22.25 6.27 6.43
CA ILE A 392 21.75 7.50 7.04
C ILE A 392 20.22 7.46 7.13
N ILE A 393 19.54 7.15 6.03
CA ILE A 393 18.07 7.07 6.00
C ILE A 393 17.55 5.91 6.85
N THR A 394 18.24 4.77 6.84
CA THR A 394 17.90 3.60 7.65
C THR A 394 18.04 3.90 9.15
N LYS A 395 19.17 4.50 9.54
CA LYS A 395 19.42 4.85 10.95
C LYS A 395 18.40 5.84 11.46
N TRP A 396 18.10 6.90 10.70
CA TRP A 396 17.12 7.91 11.09
C TRP A 396 15.72 7.30 11.29
N ALA A 397 15.26 6.47 10.35
CA ALA A 397 13.94 5.85 10.45
C ALA A 397 13.85 4.90 11.66
N LYS A 398 14.92 4.13 11.93
CA LYS A 398 14.99 3.24 13.11
C LYS A 398 15.02 4.03 14.42
N ASP A 399 15.84 5.06 14.53
CA ASP A 399 15.96 5.87 15.75
C ASP A 399 14.63 6.57 16.07
N TYR A 400 13.96 7.08 15.03
CA TYR A 400 12.66 7.72 15.17
C TYR A 400 11.60 6.72 15.62
N TRP A 401 11.50 5.59 14.95
CA TRP A 401 10.56 4.51 15.31
C TRP A 401 10.83 3.98 16.73
N ASN A 402 12.07 3.72 17.11
CA ASN A 402 12.42 3.24 18.44
C ASN A 402 11.97 4.20 19.56
N ALA A 403 11.99 5.52 19.29
CA ALA A 403 11.52 6.52 20.24
C ALA A 403 9.99 6.50 20.40
N LEU A 404 9.25 6.20 19.31
CA LEU A 404 7.77 6.26 19.30
C LEU A 404 7.09 4.92 19.57
N HIS A 405 7.73 3.80 19.25
CA HIS A 405 7.16 2.47 19.40
C HIS A 405 6.58 2.17 20.80
N PRO A 406 7.15 2.66 21.93
CA PRO A 406 6.53 2.50 23.25
C PRO A 406 5.15 3.15 23.41
N TYR A 407 4.77 4.07 22.51
CA TYR A 407 3.47 4.77 22.48
C TYR A 407 2.51 4.21 21.43
N SER A 408 2.94 3.14 20.72
CA SER A 408 2.15 2.51 19.65
C SER A 408 1.13 1.50 20.18
N ALA A 409 0.27 1.01 19.29
CA ALA A 409 -0.63 -0.11 19.56
C ALA A 409 0.07 -1.49 19.38
N GLY A 410 1.36 -1.50 19.01
CA GLY A 410 2.22 -2.67 18.93
C GLY A 410 2.33 -3.34 17.56
N GLY A 411 1.45 -3.09 16.60
CA GLY A 411 1.50 -3.63 15.25
C GLY A 411 1.61 -2.55 14.18
N ALA A 412 1.86 -2.94 12.95
CA ALA A 412 2.02 -2.05 11.83
C ALA A 412 1.14 -2.43 10.64
N TYR A 413 0.82 -1.45 9.78
CA TYR A 413 0.18 -1.70 8.50
C TYR A 413 1.14 -2.48 7.58
N ILE A 414 0.76 -3.68 7.15
CA ILE A 414 1.67 -4.62 6.47
C ILE A 414 2.26 -4.07 5.16
N ASN A 415 1.56 -3.15 4.49
CA ASN A 415 2.09 -2.50 3.29
C ASN A 415 3.18 -1.45 3.61
N PHE A 416 3.30 -1.04 4.87
CA PHE A 416 4.34 -0.11 5.34
C PHE A 416 5.51 -0.84 6.03
N MET A 417 5.47 -2.18 6.09
CA MET A 417 6.51 -2.97 6.76
C MET A 417 7.67 -3.30 5.82
N MET A 418 8.87 -3.20 6.36
CA MET A 418 10.05 -3.89 5.84
C MET A 418 10.02 -5.37 6.28
N ASP A 419 11.16 -6.06 6.27
CA ASP A 419 11.28 -7.38 6.89
C ASP A 419 11.41 -7.21 8.41
N GLU A 420 10.30 -7.37 9.12
CA GLU A 420 10.22 -7.25 10.58
C GLU A 420 10.26 -8.63 11.29
N GLY A 421 10.47 -9.70 10.54
CA GLY A 421 10.50 -11.07 11.04
C GLY A 421 9.16 -11.59 11.54
N GLU A 422 9.17 -12.82 12.05
CA GLU A 422 7.94 -13.52 12.45
C GLU A 422 7.17 -12.80 13.58
N THR A 423 7.90 -12.22 14.54
CA THR A 423 7.29 -11.49 15.66
C THR A 423 6.53 -10.26 15.16
N GLY A 424 7.15 -9.45 14.27
CA GLY A 424 6.50 -8.27 13.70
C GLY A 424 5.24 -8.63 12.90
N ILE A 425 5.29 -9.73 12.13
CA ILE A 425 4.13 -10.25 11.39
C ILE A 425 3.01 -10.65 12.34
N LYS A 426 3.30 -11.45 13.39
CA LYS A 426 2.30 -11.85 14.38
C LYS A 426 1.65 -10.67 15.06
N THR A 427 2.44 -9.71 15.49
CA THR A 427 1.94 -8.51 16.17
C THR A 427 1.06 -7.69 15.24
N SER A 428 1.40 -7.58 13.96
CA SER A 428 0.61 -6.80 12.99
C SER A 428 -0.75 -7.44 12.64
N TYR A 429 -0.88 -8.75 12.77
CA TYR A 429 -2.18 -9.45 12.64
C TYR A 429 -2.91 -9.65 13.97
N ALA A 430 -2.21 -9.52 15.11
CA ALA A 430 -2.76 -9.60 16.45
C ALA A 430 -3.75 -10.78 16.64
N ASP A 431 -4.97 -10.54 17.12
CA ASP A 431 -5.98 -11.58 17.38
C ASP A 431 -6.40 -12.37 16.13
N ASN A 432 -6.16 -11.83 14.93
CA ASN A 432 -6.50 -12.49 13.66
C ASN A 432 -5.45 -13.50 13.18
N TYR A 433 -4.24 -13.52 13.78
CA TYR A 433 -3.13 -14.33 13.30
C TYR A 433 -3.45 -15.83 13.27
N ASP A 434 -4.01 -16.39 14.34
CA ASP A 434 -4.32 -17.83 14.41
C ASP A 434 -5.39 -18.26 13.40
N LYS A 435 -6.35 -17.38 13.10
CA LYS A 435 -7.34 -17.62 12.04
C LYS A 435 -6.68 -17.61 10.67
N LEU A 436 -5.73 -16.69 10.42
CA LEU A 436 -4.93 -16.65 9.20
C LEU A 436 -4.11 -17.93 9.01
N VAL A 437 -3.49 -18.44 10.08
CA VAL A 437 -2.75 -19.73 10.05
C VAL A 437 -3.67 -20.88 9.63
N ARG A 438 -4.90 -20.96 10.17
CA ARG A 438 -5.88 -21.98 9.75
C ARG A 438 -6.24 -21.88 8.27
N VAL A 439 -6.50 -20.68 7.77
CA VAL A 439 -6.82 -20.45 6.35
C VAL A 439 -5.60 -20.78 5.47
N LYS A 440 -4.39 -20.36 5.88
CA LYS A 440 -3.15 -20.70 5.18
C LYS A 440 -2.95 -22.20 5.09
N THR A 441 -3.17 -22.93 6.19
CA THR A 441 -3.05 -24.40 6.23
C THR A 441 -4.03 -25.08 5.27
N LYS A 442 -5.22 -24.52 5.11
CA LYS A 442 -6.25 -25.05 4.17
C LYS A 442 -5.88 -24.83 2.72
N TYR A 443 -5.42 -23.61 2.34
CA TYR A 443 -5.27 -23.21 0.95
C TYR A 443 -3.84 -23.26 0.41
N ASP A 444 -2.85 -23.28 1.31
CA ASP A 444 -1.43 -23.40 0.96
C ASP A 444 -0.65 -24.19 2.04
N PRO A 445 -0.97 -25.49 2.22
CA PRO A 445 -0.40 -26.32 3.30
C PRO A 445 1.11 -26.54 3.18
N ASP A 446 1.68 -26.41 1.99
CA ASP A 446 3.10 -26.58 1.72
C ASP A 446 3.87 -25.25 1.67
N ASN A 447 3.17 -24.13 1.98
CA ASN A 447 3.75 -22.79 2.03
C ASN A 447 4.46 -22.38 0.71
N LEU A 448 3.80 -22.61 -0.42
CA LEU A 448 4.28 -22.20 -1.74
C LEU A 448 4.42 -20.67 -1.81
N PHE A 449 3.39 -19.94 -1.35
CA PHE A 449 3.36 -18.47 -1.32
C PHE A 449 4.00 -17.95 -0.04
N ARG A 450 5.36 -17.94 0.02
CA ARG A 450 6.14 -17.53 1.19
C ARG A 450 7.00 -16.29 1.03
N VAL A 451 7.12 -15.75 -0.19
CA VAL A 451 7.83 -14.48 -0.46
C VAL A 451 6.86 -13.31 -0.27
N ASN A 452 6.53 -13.04 0.98
CA ASN A 452 5.60 -12.01 1.44
C ASN A 452 5.81 -11.77 2.94
N GLN A 453 4.91 -11.04 3.63
CA GLN A 453 4.81 -11.07 5.10
C GLN A 453 4.22 -12.44 5.49
N ASN A 454 5.08 -13.45 5.58
CA ASN A 454 4.69 -14.85 5.49
C ASN A 454 3.96 -15.36 6.73
N ILE A 455 2.73 -15.81 6.54
CA ILE A 455 1.95 -16.57 7.51
C ILE A 455 2.24 -18.05 7.27
N LYS A 456 2.98 -18.70 8.19
CA LYS A 456 3.31 -20.10 8.06
C LYS A 456 2.09 -20.98 8.33
N PRO A 457 1.85 -22.04 7.53
CA PRO A 457 0.80 -23.03 7.84
C PRO A 457 1.12 -23.78 9.14
N ALA A 458 0.12 -24.37 9.79
CA ALA A 458 0.31 -25.24 10.92
C ALA A 458 1.14 -26.48 10.53
N LEU A 459 1.97 -26.95 11.47
CA LEU A 459 2.75 -28.18 11.25
C LEU A 459 1.81 -29.39 11.08
N LYS A 460 2.08 -30.25 10.10
CA LYS A 460 1.25 -31.44 9.76
C LYS A 460 0.99 -32.39 10.95
N ASN A 461 1.75 -32.29 12.06
CA ASN A 461 1.62 -33.17 13.25
C ASN A 461 0.66 -32.62 14.32
N VAL A 462 0.00 -31.48 14.13
CA VAL A 462 -0.91 -30.88 15.13
C VAL A 462 -2.39 -31.14 14.79
N LEU A 463 -2.68 -31.74 13.63
CA LEU A 463 -4.03 -32.02 13.14
C LEU A 463 -4.42 -33.51 13.19
N ALA A 464 -3.70 -34.36 14.01
CA ALA A 464 -4.01 -35.76 14.20
C ALA A 464 -4.79 -36.00 15.53
#